data_2d3e0beba5e1d2666d5afca649c9589a
#
_entry.id   2d3e0beba5e1d2666d5afca649c9589a
#
_cell.length_a   1.000
_cell.length_b   1.000
_cell.length_c   1.000
_cell.angle_alpha   90.00
_cell.angle_beta   90.00
_cell.angle_gamma   90.00
#
_symmetry.space_group_name_H-M   'P 1'
#
loop_
_entity.id
_entity.type
_entity.pdbx_description
1 polymer ?
#
loop_
_entity_poly.entity_id
_entity_poly.type
_entity_poly.pdbx_seq_one_letter_code
_entity_poly.pdbx_strand_id
1 'polypeptide(L)'
;MSYSDPRPYCISAYHDFGAGGEAMTFRGPKGKQGTIKEINVDAFETFTNTTLEGFIRLGSAASGYEYVNMGLGILADGANAQLTAVAADLVLEALPADTDVHITLVAPTGGTPAGKAHYHIMVEWY
;
A
#
# COMPACT_ATOMS: atom_id res chain seq x y z
N MET A 1 23.84 -10.15 -16.46
CA MET A 1 22.49 -9.89 -15.93
C MET A 1 21.66 -9.23 -17.01
N SER A 2 20.48 -9.76 -17.28
CA SER A 2 19.57 -9.15 -18.25
C SER A 2 18.74 -8.06 -17.59
N TYR A 3 18.73 -6.87 -18.17
CA TYR A 3 17.89 -5.76 -17.72
C TYR A 3 16.53 -5.75 -18.42
N SER A 4 16.31 -6.67 -19.36
CA SER A 4 15.03 -6.79 -20.05
C SER A 4 14.02 -7.66 -19.30
N ASP A 5 14.49 -8.47 -18.34
CA ASP A 5 13.61 -9.33 -17.56
C ASP A 5 12.88 -8.54 -16.47
N PRO A 6 11.59 -8.83 -16.23
CA PRO A 6 10.88 -8.25 -15.11
C PRO A 6 11.55 -8.59 -13.79
N ARG A 7 11.57 -7.63 -12.88
CA ARG A 7 12.17 -7.82 -11.56
C ARG A 7 11.16 -7.59 -10.47
N PRO A 8 10.96 -8.56 -9.58
CA PRO A 8 10.15 -8.36 -8.40
C PRO A 8 10.86 -7.40 -7.45
N TYR A 9 10.09 -6.54 -6.82
CA TYR A 9 10.56 -5.59 -5.85
C TYR A 9 9.55 -5.51 -4.71
N CYS A 10 10.02 -5.62 -3.47
CA CYS A 10 9.14 -5.60 -2.32
C CYS A 10 9.50 -4.44 -1.40
N ILE A 11 8.51 -3.60 -1.12
CA ILE A 11 8.60 -2.56 -0.11
C ILE A 11 7.91 -3.10 1.12
N SER A 12 8.65 -3.28 2.21
CA SER A 12 8.14 -3.84 3.46
C SER A 12 8.43 -2.90 4.61
N ALA A 13 7.43 -2.65 5.44
CA ALA A 13 7.60 -1.83 6.63
C ALA A 13 6.53 -2.15 7.68
N TYR A 14 6.75 -1.64 8.88
CA TYR A 14 5.81 -1.63 9.98
C TYR A 14 5.21 -0.24 10.11
N HIS A 15 3.93 -0.17 10.46
CA HIS A 15 3.29 1.10 10.78
C HIS A 15 2.26 0.94 11.90
N ASP A 16 2.27 1.91 12.83
CA ASP A 16 1.24 2.06 13.86
C ASP A 16 0.19 3.04 13.34
N PHE A 17 -0.88 2.51 12.76
CA PHE A 17 -1.96 3.31 12.19
C PHE A 17 -2.75 4.06 13.27
N GLY A 18 -2.76 3.55 14.50
CA GLY A 18 -3.42 4.23 15.62
C GLY A 18 -2.69 5.50 16.05
N ALA A 19 -1.39 5.60 15.78
CA ALA A 19 -0.58 6.78 16.11
C ALA A 19 -0.67 7.87 15.02
N GLY A 20 -1.19 7.57 13.84
CA GLY A 20 -1.34 8.52 12.76
C GLY A 20 -1.05 7.93 11.38
N GLY A 21 -1.04 8.78 10.38
CA GLY A 21 -0.68 8.41 9.02
C GLY A 21 0.80 8.62 8.71
N GLU A 22 1.20 8.22 7.54
CA GLU A 22 2.56 8.41 7.04
C GLU A 22 2.53 8.60 5.53
N ALA A 23 3.49 9.36 4.99
CA ALA A 23 3.63 9.56 3.57
C ALA A 23 5.07 9.30 3.15
N MET A 24 5.24 8.60 2.04
CA MET A 24 6.56 8.30 1.49
C MET A 24 6.48 8.18 -0.04
N THR A 25 7.62 8.15 -0.69
CA THR A 25 7.70 7.97 -2.14
C THR A 25 8.66 6.86 -2.50
N PHE A 26 8.43 6.24 -3.65
CA PHE A 26 9.40 5.37 -4.27
C PHE A 26 9.41 5.55 -5.78
N ARG A 27 10.49 5.14 -6.40
CA ARG A 27 10.66 5.21 -7.85
C ARG A 27 11.34 3.94 -8.31
N GLY A 28 10.88 3.39 -9.43
CA GLY A 28 11.48 2.21 -10.02
C GLY A 28 12.81 2.49 -10.72
N PRO A 29 13.45 1.44 -11.24
CA PRO A 29 14.66 1.58 -12.06
C PRO A 29 14.43 2.48 -13.26
N LYS A 30 15.45 3.22 -13.66
CA LYS A 30 15.36 4.16 -14.77
C LYS A 30 14.83 3.50 -16.04
N GLY A 31 13.83 4.12 -16.67
CA GLY A 31 13.25 3.66 -17.91
C GLY A 31 12.29 2.47 -17.78
N LYS A 32 12.01 2.01 -16.55
CA LYS A 32 11.16 0.85 -16.31
C LYS A 32 9.78 1.25 -15.83
N GLN A 33 8.77 0.61 -16.40
CA GLN A 33 7.41 0.68 -15.89
C GLN A 33 7.22 -0.36 -14.78
N GLY A 34 6.22 -0.18 -13.95
CA GLY A 34 5.92 -1.12 -12.89
C GLY A 34 4.49 -1.67 -12.98
N THR A 35 4.34 -2.89 -12.49
CA THR A 35 3.03 -3.51 -12.28
C THR A 35 2.93 -3.89 -10.81
N ILE A 36 1.90 -3.40 -10.13
CA ILE A 36 1.62 -3.78 -8.74
C ILE A 36 1.08 -5.20 -8.76
N LYS A 37 1.81 -6.12 -8.14
CA LYS A 37 1.44 -7.54 -8.13
C LYS A 37 0.58 -7.88 -6.92
N GLU A 38 0.92 -7.33 -5.76
CA GLU A 38 0.26 -7.70 -4.52
C GLU A 38 0.59 -6.69 -3.43
N ILE A 39 -0.38 -6.45 -2.56
CA ILE A 39 -0.18 -5.77 -1.28
C ILE A 39 -0.69 -6.69 -0.19
N ASN A 40 0.16 -6.98 0.80
CA ASN A 40 -0.18 -7.76 1.97
C ASN A 40 -0.08 -6.91 3.21
N VAL A 41 -1.04 -7.08 4.11
CA VAL A 41 -1.05 -6.44 5.42
C VAL A 41 -1.27 -7.49 6.48
N ASP A 42 -0.30 -7.63 7.37
CA ASP A 42 -0.37 -8.55 8.51
C ASP A 42 -0.60 -7.75 9.79
N ALA A 43 -1.80 -7.81 10.34
CA ALA A 43 -2.15 -7.09 11.55
C ALA A 43 -1.60 -7.80 12.78
N PHE A 44 -1.01 -7.04 13.70
CA PHE A 44 -0.65 -7.54 15.02
C PHE A 44 -1.22 -6.69 16.15
N GLU A 45 -2.15 -5.83 15.83
CA GLU A 45 -3.10 -5.19 16.73
C GLU A 45 -4.40 -4.98 15.94
N THR A 46 -5.53 -5.30 16.55
CA THR A 46 -6.82 -5.15 15.88
C THR A 46 -7.08 -3.69 15.48
N PHE A 47 -7.46 -3.49 14.22
CA PHE A 47 -7.84 -2.18 13.71
C PHE A 47 -9.23 -1.82 14.22
N THR A 48 -9.34 -0.64 14.82
CA THR A 48 -10.62 -0.11 15.34
C THR A 48 -10.89 1.27 14.78
N ASN A 49 -12.15 1.51 14.46
CA ASN A 49 -12.61 2.82 13.98
C ASN A 49 -14.13 2.90 14.13
N THR A 50 -14.67 4.11 14.16
CA THR A 50 -16.11 4.35 14.19
C THR A 50 -16.56 5.32 13.09
N THR A 51 -15.64 5.99 12.40
CA THR A 51 -15.93 6.96 11.35
C THR A 51 -15.39 6.51 10.00
N LEU A 52 -14.05 6.40 9.88
CA LEU A 52 -13.39 5.94 8.66
C LEU A 52 -12.36 4.88 9.00
N GLU A 53 -12.25 3.89 8.13
CA GLU A 53 -11.19 2.88 8.19
C GLU A 53 -9.84 3.48 7.81
N GLY A 54 -8.76 2.80 8.17
CA GLY A 54 -7.42 3.11 7.66
C GLY A 54 -7.27 2.65 6.22
N PHE A 55 -6.33 3.26 5.50
CA PHE A 55 -6.08 2.93 4.09
C PHE A 55 -4.59 2.83 3.80
N ILE A 56 -4.27 2.02 2.80
CA ILE A 56 -3.01 2.12 2.07
C ILE A 56 -3.36 2.66 0.68
N ARG A 57 -2.83 3.81 0.34
CA ARG A 57 -3.09 4.48 -0.94
C ARG A 57 -1.79 4.68 -1.71
N LEU A 58 -1.84 4.41 -3.01
CA LEU A 58 -0.74 4.70 -3.93
C LEU A 58 -1.27 5.62 -5.03
N GLY A 59 -0.54 6.69 -5.29
CA GLY A 59 -0.95 7.69 -6.28
C GLY A 59 0.22 8.46 -6.88
N SER A 60 -0.09 9.33 -7.81
CA SER A 60 0.88 10.19 -8.51
C SER A 60 1.23 11.45 -7.74
N ALA A 61 0.53 11.73 -6.66
CA ALA A 61 0.76 12.87 -5.78
C ALA A 61 0.45 12.48 -4.34
N ALA A 62 0.87 13.30 -3.40
CA ALA A 62 0.58 13.08 -1.98
C ALA A 62 -0.92 12.93 -1.74
N SER A 63 -1.30 11.93 -0.96
CA SER A 63 -2.70 11.56 -0.68
C SER A 63 -3.50 11.09 -1.88
N GLY A 64 -2.89 10.94 -3.05
CA GLY A 64 -3.53 10.40 -4.24
C GLY A 64 -3.75 8.89 -4.14
N TYR A 65 -4.72 8.39 -4.89
CA TYR A 65 -5.06 6.97 -4.91
C TYR A 65 -5.38 6.47 -6.32
N GLU A 66 -4.74 7.07 -7.34
CA GLU A 66 -4.95 6.72 -8.74
C GLU A 66 -4.55 5.27 -9.02
N TYR A 67 -3.64 4.70 -8.24
CA TYR A 67 -3.17 3.32 -8.42
C TYR A 67 -3.81 2.35 -7.46
N VAL A 68 -3.89 2.68 -6.18
CA VAL A 68 -4.42 1.80 -5.13
C VAL A 68 -5.19 2.61 -4.10
N ASN A 69 -6.33 2.08 -3.67
CA ASN A 69 -7.09 2.59 -2.55
C ASN A 69 -7.56 1.39 -1.70
N MET A 70 -6.65 0.85 -0.90
CA MET A 70 -6.91 -0.35 -0.10
C MET A 70 -7.39 0.02 1.30
N GLY A 71 -8.68 -0.24 1.59
CA GLY A 71 -9.24 -0.09 2.92
C GLY A 71 -8.89 -1.28 3.81
N LEU A 72 -8.63 -1.02 5.09
CA LEU A 72 -8.21 -2.03 6.06
C LEU A 72 -9.32 -2.46 7.01
N GLY A 73 -10.45 -1.73 7.04
CA GLY A 73 -11.60 -2.09 7.86
C GLY A 73 -11.25 -2.21 9.34
N ILE A 74 -11.75 -3.26 9.95
CA ILE A 74 -11.47 -3.64 11.35
C ILE A 74 -10.65 -4.94 11.37
N LEU A 75 -9.55 -4.95 10.65
CA LEU A 75 -8.67 -6.11 10.53
C LEU A 75 -8.22 -6.59 11.91
N ALA A 76 -8.49 -7.85 12.22
CA ALA A 76 -8.21 -8.42 13.54
C ALA A 76 -6.73 -8.70 13.73
N ASP A 77 -6.26 -8.62 14.97
CA ASP A 77 -4.92 -9.08 15.36
C ASP A 77 -4.69 -10.51 14.85
N GLY A 78 -3.57 -10.71 14.17
CA GLY A 78 -3.21 -11.98 13.56
C GLY A 78 -3.85 -12.24 12.19
N ALA A 79 -4.73 -11.37 11.71
CA ALA A 79 -5.35 -11.51 10.40
C ALA A 79 -4.47 -10.91 9.30
N ASN A 80 -4.67 -11.41 8.08
CA ASN A 80 -4.00 -10.92 6.88
C ASN A 80 -5.03 -10.33 5.91
N ALA A 81 -4.75 -9.16 5.38
CA ALA A 81 -5.49 -8.57 4.27
C ALA A 81 -4.61 -8.57 3.03
N GLN A 82 -5.18 -8.92 1.88
CA GLN A 82 -4.43 -9.08 0.65
C GLN A 82 -5.14 -8.40 -0.50
N LEU A 83 -4.40 -7.61 -1.26
CA LEU A 83 -4.84 -7.01 -2.51
C LEU A 83 -4.04 -7.64 -3.64
N THR A 84 -4.71 -8.21 -4.61
CA THR A 84 -4.09 -8.80 -5.80
C THR A 84 -4.45 -7.99 -7.04
N ALA A 85 -3.80 -8.29 -8.17
CA ALA A 85 -3.97 -7.58 -9.43
C ALA A 85 -5.40 -7.56 -9.99
N VAL A 86 -6.30 -8.40 -9.46
CA VAL A 86 -7.71 -8.47 -9.89
C VAL A 86 -8.68 -7.85 -8.89
N ALA A 87 -8.17 -7.29 -7.80
CA ALA A 87 -9.01 -6.72 -6.76
C ALA A 87 -9.59 -5.36 -7.16
N ALA A 88 -10.81 -5.06 -6.67
CA ALA A 88 -11.51 -3.83 -7.01
C ALA A 88 -10.83 -2.56 -6.47
N ASP A 89 -10.01 -2.68 -5.43
CA ASP A 89 -9.29 -1.54 -4.83
C ASP A 89 -8.03 -1.16 -5.62
N LEU A 90 -7.66 -1.96 -6.62
CA LEU A 90 -6.56 -1.66 -7.53
C LEU A 90 -7.13 -0.86 -8.71
N VAL A 91 -6.92 0.45 -8.69
CA VAL A 91 -7.50 1.35 -9.69
C VAL A 91 -6.72 1.31 -10.99
N LEU A 92 -5.38 1.41 -10.91
CA LEU A 92 -4.49 1.28 -12.05
C LEU A 92 -3.33 0.36 -11.68
N GLU A 93 -3.09 -0.66 -12.50
CA GLU A 93 -1.99 -1.60 -12.29
C GLU A 93 -0.63 -1.02 -12.69
N ALA A 94 -0.60 -0.23 -13.77
CA ALA A 94 0.65 0.24 -14.36
C ALA A 94 1.16 1.49 -13.66
N LEU A 95 2.42 1.43 -13.25
CA LEU A 95 3.15 2.58 -12.72
C LEU A 95 4.02 3.15 -13.84
N PRO A 96 3.91 4.45 -14.16
CA PRO A 96 4.70 5.02 -15.25
C PRO A 96 6.19 5.01 -14.94
N ALA A 97 7.00 4.93 -15.99
CA ALA A 97 8.45 4.99 -15.88
C ALA A 97 8.92 6.35 -15.36
N ASP A 98 10.02 6.36 -14.63
CA ASP A 98 10.72 7.57 -14.18
C ASP A 98 9.85 8.57 -13.42
N THR A 99 8.87 8.05 -12.69
CA THR A 99 7.88 8.85 -11.97
C THR A 99 7.82 8.41 -10.52
N ASP A 100 7.74 9.37 -9.60
CA ASP A 100 7.56 9.06 -8.18
C ASP A 100 6.17 8.50 -7.93
N VAL A 101 6.13 7.42 -7.15
CA VAL A 101 4.88 6.85 -6.63
C VAL A 101 4.77 7.25 -5.17
N HIS A 102 3.66 7.88 -4.82
CA HIS A 102 3.40 8.32 -3.45
C HIS A 102 2.62 7.24 -2.70
N ILE A 103 3.17 6.79 -1.58
CA ILE A 103 2.48 5.89 -0.65
C ILE A 103 1.93 6.75 0.48
N THR A 104 0.63 6.66 0.72
CA THR A 104 0.00 7.33 1.85
C THR A 104 -0.66 6.28 2.73
N LEU A 105 -0.23 6.21 3.99
CA LEU A 105 -0.84 5.38 5.02
C LEU A 105 -1.80 6.29 5.79
N VAL A 106 -3.08 5.99 5.72
CA VAL A 106 -4.14 6.82 6.33
C VAL A 106 -4.61 6.16 7.61
N ALA A 107 -4.55 6.90 8.72
CA ALA A 107 -5.01 6.41 10.01
C ALA A 107 -6.53 6.23 10.04
N PRO A 108 -7.03 5.20 10.72
CA PRO A 108 -8.47 5.10 11.00
C PRO A 108 -8.92 6.24 11.91
N THR A 109 -10.18 6.60 11.84
CA THR A 109 -10.74 7.71 12.60
C THR A 109 -12.02 7.32 13.35
N GLY A 110 -12.30 8.06 14.42
CA GLY A 110 -13.50 7.89 15.22
C GLY A 110 -13.34 6.92 16.39
N GLY A 111 -13.92 7.25 17.51
CA GLY A 111 -13.76 6.47 18.74
C GLY A 111 -12.34 6.55 19.27
N THR A 112 -11.77 5.40 19.58
CA THR A 112 -10.34 5.25 19.91
C THR A 112 -9.69 4.45 18.79
N PRO A 113 -9.20 5.13 17.73
CA PRO A 113 -8.61 4.42 16.58
C PRO A 113 -7.35 3.67 16.98
N ALA A 114 -7.20 2.44 16.47
CA ALA A 114 -6.04 1.62 16.70
C ALA A 114 -5.76 0.75 15.48
N GLY A 115 -4.57 0.21 15.42
CA GLY A 115 -4.17 -0.77 14.42
C GLY A 115 -2.67 -0.70 14.17
N LYS A 116 -2.01 -1.85 14.31
CA LYS A 116 -0.59 -2.01 14.00
C LYS A 116 -0.44 -3.14 13.00
N ALA A 117 0.37 -2.92 11.99
CA ALA A 117 0.56 -3.91 10.95
C ALA A 117 1.94 -3.82 10.31
N HIS A 118 2.38 -4.96 9.81
CA HIS A 118 3.41 -5.02 8.78
C HIS A 118 2.72 -4.97 7.43
N TYR A 119 3.25 -4.22 6.49
CA TYR A 119 2.74 -4.21 5.13
C TYR A 119 3.86 -4.50 4.14
N HIS A 120 3.46 -5.11 3.01
CA HIS A 120 4.36 -5.50 1.93
C HIS A 120 3.72 -5.10 0.61
N ILE A 121 4.43 -4.30 -0.18
CA ILE A 121 3.98 -3.88 -1.51
C ILE A 121 4.92 -4.50 -2.52
N MET A 122 4.40 -5.39 -3.36
CA MET A 122 5.17 -6.08 -4.38
C MET A 122 4.91 -5.46 -5.74
N VAL A 123 5.98 -4.99 -6.36
CA VAL A 123 5.96 -4.38 -7.69
C VAL A 123 6.93 -5.12 -8.60
N GLU A 124 6.53 -5.38 -9.82
CA GLU A 124 7.39 -5.94 -10.85
C GLU A 124 7.71 -4.85 -11.87
N TRP A 125 8.99 -4.60 -12.10
CA TRP A 125 9.45 -3.57 -13.03
C TRP A 125 9.92 -4.18 -14.35
N TYR A 126 9.57 -3.57 -15.44
CA TYR A 126 9.91 -4.06 -16.77
C TYR A 126 10.14 -2.96 -17.81
#